data_9c4fe1e0afbfb960732b4460c2a53131
#
_entry.id   9c4fe1e0afbfb960732b4460c2a53131
#
_cell.length_a   1.000
_cell.length_b   1.000
_cell.length_c   1.000
_cell.angle_alpha   90.00
_cell.angle_beta   90.00
_cell.angle_gamma   90.00
#
_symmetry.space_group_name_H-M   'P 1'
#
loop_
_entity.id
_entity.type
_entity.pdbx_description
1 polymer ?
#
loop_
_entity_poly.entity_id
_entity_poly.type
_entity_poly.pdbx_seq_one_letter_code
_entity_poly.pdbx_strand_id
1 'polypeptide(L)'
;IIETLFNEQMIPIEQQEKFQRIQELNKRIALNKQQLEHEKQIESLLKEQMDVNRFLNLPVMEQLILVQQFSEVNIRPYKNMLKGMIEEDEVHPFIRSLLLSLLIEQEVSIEISVSKFGMEKKLNPAESKLPTELPQYQEIRNILAERYDQNPTVWEMLQEVLSKHAIIAYPFEWTPFHSVDVANTYVQYVNEMFGQFEEHDCDIMKRIKLLDHLSELQ
;
A
#
# COMPACT_ATOMS: atom_id res chain seq x y z
N ILE A 1 -8.00 -37.38 16.48
CA ILE A 1 -8.67 -38.71 16.32
C ILE A 1 -8.37 -39.30 14.93
N ILE A 2 -8.66 -38.63 13.81
CA ILE A 2 -8.42 -39.16 12.45
C ILE A 2 -6.92 -39.39 12.20
N GLU A 3 -6.03 -38.47 12.60
CA GLU A 3 -4.57 -38.64 12.49
C GLU A 3 -4.06 -39.81 13.33
N THR A 4 -4.64 -40.04 14.52
CA THR A 4 -4.30 -41.17 15.36
C THR A 4 -4.67 -42.48 14.70
N LEU A 5 -5.88 -42.56 14.11
CA LEU A 5 -6.36 -43.75 13.41
C LEU A 5 -5.55 -44.04 12.12
N PHE A 6 -5.03 -43.01 11.45
CA PHE A 6 -4.11 -43.19 10.32
C PHE A 6 -2.77 -43.78 10.76
N ASN A 7 -2.19 -43.23 11.83
CA ASN A 7 -0.89 -43.68 12.35
C ASN A 7 -0.94 -45.11 12.90
N GLU A 8 -2.09 -45.52 13.41
CA GLU A 8 -2.31 -46.88 13.93
C GLU A 8 -2.76 -47.90 12.86
N GLN A 9 -2.80 -47.50 11.56
CA GLN A 9 -3.23 -48.31 10.43
C GLN A 9 -4.63 -48.98 10.61
N MET A 10 -5.49 -48.31 11.39
CA MET A 10 -6.86 -48.80 11.63
C MET A 10 -7.86 -48.47 10.52
N ILE A 11 -7.44 -47.68 9.50
CA ILE A 11 -8.30 -47.33 8.39
C ILE A 11 -7.99 -48.22 7.19
N PRO A 12 -8.98 -48.92 6.64
CA PRO A 12 -8.81 -49.71 5.42
C PRO A 12 -8.32 -48.84 4.26
N ILE A 13 -7.41 -49.38 3.44
CA ILE A 13 -6.78 -48.65 2.33
C ILE A 13 -7.83 -48.06 1.40
N GLU A 14 -8.92 -48.72 1.12
CA GLU A 14 -10.02 -48.30 0.29
C GLU A 14 -10.76 -47.04 0.81
N GLN A 15 -10.62 -46.75 2.10
CA GLN A 15 -11.26 -45.60 2.75
C GLN A 15 -10.29 -44.46 3.02
N GLN A 16 -8.99 -44.66 2.89
CA GLN A 16 -7.97 -43.66 3.22
C GLN A 16 -8.14 -42.37 2.42
N GLU A 17 -8.38 -42.45 1.12
CA GLU A 17 -8.62 -41.27 0.27
C GLU A 17 -9.84 -40.46 0.72
N LYS A 18 -10.92 -41.15 1.12
CA LYS A 18 -12.14 -40.50 1.60
C LYS A 18 -11.89 -39.75 2.90
N PHE A 19 -11.15 -40.33 3.82
CA PHE A 19 -10.80 -39.70 5.08
C PHE A 19 -9.84 -38.51 4.88
N GLN A 20 -8.87 -38.62 3.96
CA GLN A 20 -7.99 -37.52 3.61
C GLN A 20 -8.77 -36.33 3.06
N ARG A 21 -9.71 -36.57 2.14
CA ARG A 21 -10.60 -35.50 1.60
C ARG A 21 -11.44 -34.83 2.70
N ILE A 22 -11.96 -35.60 3.64
CA ILE A 22 -12.72 -35.07 4.78
C ILE A 22 -11.81 -34.22 5.66
N GLN A 23 -10.57 -34.65 5.91
CA GLN A 23 -9.61 -33.92 6.72
C GLN A 23 -9.21 -32.59 6.05
N GLU A 24 -8.96 -32.59 4.73
CA GLU A 24 -8.70 -31.37 3.97
C GLU A 24 -9.90 -30.43 3.98
N LEU A 25 -11.10 -30.96 3.81
CA LEU A 25 -12.33 -30.17 3.87
C LEU A 25 -12.50 -29.52 5.25
N ASN A 26 -12.29 -30.26 6.33
CA ASN A 26 -12.35 -29.73 7.69
C ASN A 26 -11.30 -28.66 7.96
N LYS A 27 -10.06 -28.81 7.44
CA LYS A 27 -9.02 -27.77 7.52
C LYS A 27 -9.46 -26.49 6.81
N ARG A 28 -10.03 -26.59 5.59
CA ARG A 28 -10.56 -25.43 4.84
C ARG A 28 -11.71 -24.75 5.58
N ILE A 29 -12.64 -25.52 6.14
CA ILE A 29 -13.77 -24.98 6.92
C ILE A 29 -13.25 -24.24 8.16
N ALA A 30 -12.27 -24.79 8.86
CA ALA A 30 -11.67 -24.16 10.03
C ALA A 30 -10.97 -22.85 9.68
N LEU A 31 -10.20 -22.80 8.58
CA LEU A 31 -9.55 -21.58 8.08
C LEU A 31 -10.57 -20.52 7.67
N ASN A 32 -11.60 -20.90 6.91
CA ASN A 32 -12.65 -19.97 6.49
C ASN A 32 -13.42 -19.39 7.70
N LYS A 33 -13.67 -20.23 8.73
CA LYS A 33 -14.31 -19.75 9.96
C LYS A 33 -13.44 -18.74 10.70
N GLN A 34 -12.15 -19.00 10.80
CA GLN A 34 -11.19 -18.10 11.44
C GLN A 34 -11.09 -16.75 10.67
N GLN A 35 -11.04 -16.79 9.35
CA GLN A 35 -11.07 -15.57 8.52
C GLN A 35 -12.35 -14.77 8.74
N LEU A 36 -13.51 -15.44 8.70
CA LEU A 36 -14.80 -14.75 8.92
C LEU A 36 -14.92 -14.15 10.32
N GLU A 37 -14.37 -14.79 11.35
CA GLU A 37 -14.33 -14.22 12.70
C GLU A 37 -13.40 -12.99 12.76
N HIS A 38 -12.26 -13.02 12.09
CA HIS A 38 -11.34 -11.91 11.99
C HIS A 38 -11.95 -10.71 11.24
N GLU A 39 -12.56 -10.94 10.08
CA GLU A 39 -13.29 -9.90 9.32
C GLU A 39 -14.37 -9.22 10.19
N LYS A 40 -15.15 -10.01 10.93
CA LYS A 40 -16.18 -9.47 11.83
C LYS A 40 -15.60 -8.63 12.97
N GLN A 41 -14.43 -8.98 13.48
CA GLN A 41 -13.75 -8.18 14.51
C GLN A 41 -13.32 -6.81 13.94
N ILE A 42 -12.73 -6.79 12.74
CA ILE A 42 -12.34 -5.55 12.06
C ILE A 42 -13.58 -4.70 11.75
N GLU A 43 -14.66 -5.29 11.23
CA GLU A 43 -15.90 -4.57 10.97
C GLU A 43 -16.52 -3.98 12.24
N SER A 44 -16.44 -4.68 13.37
CA SER A 44 -16.93 -4.17 14.67
C SER A 44 -16.09 -2.97 15.13
N LEU A 45 -14.76 -3.03 14.98
CA LEU A 45 -13.87 -1.90 15.28
C LEU A 45 -14.21 -0.68 14.42
N LEU A 46 -14.47 -0.88 13.13
CA LEU A 46 -14.85 0.20 12.22
C LEU A 46 -16.19 0.83 12.61
N LYS A 47 -17.19 0.02 12.98
CA LYS A 47 -18.54 0.48 13.29
C LYS A 47 -18.64 1.21 14.64
N GLU A 48 -17.97 0.70 15.65
CA GLU A 48 -18.21 1.10 17.04
C GLU A 48 -17.17 2.09 17.57
N GLN A 49 -15.98 2.12 16.99
CA GLN A 49 -14.84 2.74 17.63
C GLN A 49 -14.08 3.75 16.78
N MET A 50 -14.32 3.81 15.47
CA MET A 50 -13.47 4.61 14.59
C MET A 50 -14.23 5.80 14.01
N ASP A 51 -13.78 7.00 14.34
CA ASP A 51 -14.06 8.26 13.67
C ASP A 51 -12.72 8.96 13.32
N VAL A 52 -12.80 10.06 12.58
CA VAL A 52 -11.62 10.82 12.16
C VAL A 52 -10.81 11.31 13.35
N ASN A 53 -11.46 11.84 14.40
CA ASN A 53 -10.77 12.37 15.58
C ASN A 53 -10.01 11.28 16.33
N ARG A 54 -10.64 10.12 16.48
CA ARG A 54 -10.00 8.98 17.15
C ARG A 54 -8.81 8.46 16.35
N PHE A 55 -8.93 8.40 15.02
CA PHE A 55 -7.84 8.02 14.13
C PHE A 55 -6.64 8.98 14.24
N LEU A 56 -6.88 10.29 14.28
CA LEU A 56 -5.84 11.32 14.46
C LEU A 56 -5.08 11.19 15.79
N ASN A 57 -5.75 10.75 16.84
CA ASN A 57 -5.12 10.56 18.14
C ASN A 57 -4.26 9.29 18.25
N LEU A 58 -4.25 8.42 17.24
CA LEU A 58 -3.40 7.24 17.22
C LEU A 58 -1.98 7.59 16.74
N PRO A 59 -0.95 6.95 17.30
CA PRO A 59 0.39 6.98 16.71
C PRO A 59 0.38 6.53 15.25
N VAL A 60 1.25 7.10 14.41
CA VAL A 60 1.30 6.82 12.96
C VAL A 60 1.43 5.31 12.67
N MET A 61 2.19 4.58 13.47
CA MET A 61 2.33 3.12 13.33
C MET A 61 1.02 2.38 13.60
N GLU A 62 0.21 2.83 14.55
CA GLU A 62 -1.12 2.24 14.80
C GLU A 62 -2.10 2.58 13.68
N GLN A 63 -2.04 3.80 13.14
CA GLN A 63 -2.79 4.18 11.94
C GLN A 63 -2.44 3.25 10.76
N LEU A 64 -1.16 2.95 10.54
CA LEU A 64 -0.70 2.04 9.48
C LEU A 64 -1.25 0.62 9.67
N ILE A 65 -1.20 0.07 10.89
CA ILE A 65 -1.76 -1.25 11.21
C ILE A 65 -3.26 -1.29 10.91
N LEU A 66 -4.00 -0.25 11.27
CA LEU A 66 -5.43 -0.15 10.97
C LEU A 66 -5.70 -0.10 9.46
N VAL A 67 -4.92 0.70 8.72
CA VAL A 67 -5.05 0.77 7.25
C VAL A 67 -4.82 -0.61 6.62
N GLN A 68 -3.84 -1.36 7.12
CA GLN A 68 -3.60 -2.74 6.67
C GLN A 68 -4.80 -3.64 6.97
N GLN A 69 -5.40 -3.54 8.15
CA GLN A 69 -6.61 -4.32 8.49
C GLN A 69 -7.80 -3.95 7.59
N PHE A 70 -7.92 -2.67 7.19
CA PHE A 70 -8.99 -2.24 6.27
C PHE A 70 -8.90 -2.88 4.90
N SER A 71 -7.71 -3.32 4.45
CA SER A 71 -7.55 -4.05 3.19
C SER A 71 -8.23 -5.43 3.19
N GLU A 72 -8.47 -6.00 4.38
CA GLU A 72 -9.03 -7.35 4.54
C GLU A 72 -10.57 -7.37 4.59
N VAL A 73 -11.22 -6.19 4.61
CA VAL A 73 -12.67 -6.08 4.74
C VAL A 73 -13.31 -5.23 3.63
N ASN A 74 -14.63 -5.32 3.49
CA ASN A 74 -15.37 -4.44 2.59
C ASN A 74 -15.48 -3.03 3.20
N ILE A 75 -14.73 -2.06 2.63
CA ILE A 75 -14.69 -0.68 3.12
C ILE A 75 -15.75 0.24 2.52
N ARG A 76 -16.55 -0.21 1.54
CA ARG A 76 -17.58 0.61 0.89
C ARG A 76 -18.59 1.25 1.88
N PRO A 77 -19.05 0.55 2.93
CA PRO A 77 -19.94 1.16 3.94
C PRO A 77 -19.31 2.33 4.70
N TYR A 78 -17.97 2.38 4.78
CA TYR A 78 -17.20 3.36 5.57
C TYR A 78 -16.62 4.50 4.73
N LYS A 79 -17.00 4.59 3.45
CA LYS A 79 -16.43 5.54 2.49
C LYS A 79 -16.40 7.00 2.96
N ASN A 80 -17.44 7.47 3.67
CA ASN A 80 -17.49 8.84 4.17
C ASN A 80 -16.51 9.10 5.31
N MET A 81 -16.30 8.12 6.19
CA MET A 81 -15.32 8.17 7.25
C MET A 81 -13.90 8.19 6.67
N LEU A 82 -13.62 7.27 5.74
CA LEU A 82 -12.31 7.19 5.06
C LEU A 82 -12.02 8.44 4.24
N LYS A 83 -13.04 9.01 3.56
CA LYS A 83 -12.93 10.32 2.92
C LYS A 83 -12.47 11.39 3.91
N GLY A 84 -13.09 11.49 5.09
CA GLY A 84 -12.71 12.44 6.12
C GLY A 84 -11.24 12.28 6.55
N MET A 85 -10.76 11.04 6.73
CA MET A 85 -9.37 10.77 7.07
C MET A 85 -8.40 11.15 5.94
N ILE A 86 -8.79 10.98 4.66
CA ILE A 86 -7.97 11.33 3.50
C ILE A 86 -7.90 12.86 3.30
N GLU A 87 -8.99 13.56 3.55
CA GLU A 87 -9.09 15.02 3.41
C GLU A 87 -8.47 15.78 4.58
N GLU A 88 -8.17 15.09 5.69
CA GLU A 88 -7.58 15.69 6.89
C GLU A 88 -6.07 15.88 6.75
N ASP A 89 -5.61 17.12 6.80
CA ASP A 89 -4.20 17.46 6.57
C ASP A 89 -3.27 17.03 7.72
N GLU A 90 -3.81 16.80 8.93
CA GLU A 90 -3.06 16.26 10.07
C GLU A 90 -2.71 14.77 9.92
N VAL A 91 -3.45 14.02 9.09
CA VAL A 91 -3.11 12.64 8.78
C VAL A 91 -1.86 12.60 7.90
N HIS A 92 -0.91 11.74 8.27
CA HIS A 92 0.36 11.61 7.56
C HIS A 92 0.16 11.37 6.05
N PRO A 93 0.87 12.06 5.14
CA PRO A 93 0.67 11.96 3.68
C PRO A 93 0.73 10.54 3.14
N PHE A 94 1.59 9.69 3.69
CA PHE A 94 1.69 8.28 3.33
C PHE A 94 0.42 7.50 3.69
N ILE A 95 -0.10 7.69 4.90
CA ILE A 95 -1.35 7.05 5.37
C ILE A 95 -2.54 7.47 4.48
N ARG A 96 -2.66 8.77 4.18
CA ARG A 96 -3.70 9.29 3.27
C ARG A 96 -3.65 8.62 1.89
N SER A 97 -2.45 8.39 1.37
CA SER A 97 -2.26 7.67 0.09
C SER A 97 -2.67 6.21 0.17
N LEU A 98 -2.33 5.51 1.26
CA LEU A 98 -2.72 4.11 1.45
C LEU A 98 -4.24 3.96 1.55
N LEU A 99 -4.90 4.81 2.34
CA LEU A 99 -6.37 4.84 2.42
C LEU A 99 -7.01 5.09 1.06
N LEU A 100 -6.45 6.02 0.27
CA LEU A 100 -6.93 6.32 -1.07
C LEU A 100 -6.72 5.13 -2.02
N SER A 101 -5.58 4.44 -1.93
CA SER A 101 -5.31 3.23 -2.71
C SER A 101 -6.30 2.11 -2.40
N LEU A 102 -6.67 1.91 -1.13
CA LEU A 102 -7.70 0.94 -0.76
C LEU A 102 -9.08 1.26 -1.37
N LEU A 103 -9.44 2.55 -1.42
CA LEU A 103 -10.69 2.96 -2.07
C LEU A 103 -10.66 2.72 -3.59
N ILE A 104 -9.49 2.86 -4.22
CA ILE A 104 -9.28 2.56 -5.64
C ILE A 104 -9.39 1.07 -5.90
N GLU A 105 -8.67 0.25 -5.13
CA GLU A 105 -8.69 -1.22 -5.25
C GLU A 105 -10.10 -1.80 -5.10
N GLN A 106 -10.91 -1.19 -4.25
CA GLN A 106 -12.30 -1.59 -4.07
C GLN A 106 -13.29 -0.83 -4.97
N GLU A 107 -12.82 -0.02 -5.93
CA GLU A 107 -13.65 0.74 -6.87
C GLU A 107 -14.76 1.56 -6.18
N VAL A 108 -14.40 2.26 -5.10
CA VAL A 108 -15.36 3.01 -4.30
C VAL A 108 -15.69 4.35 -4.98
N SER A 109 -16.95 4.51 -5.40
CA SER A 109 -17.40 5.75 -6.01
C SER A 109 -17.72 6.81 -4.95
N ILE A 110 -16.85 7.82 -4.85
CA ILE A 110 -17.00 9.00 -3.99
C ILE A 110 -16.05 10.10 -4.47
N GLU A 111 -16.46 11.36 -4.45
CA GLU A 111 -15.57 12.48 -4.73
C GLU A 111 -14.72 12.81 -3.49
N ILE A 112 -13.40 12.87 -3.66
CA ILE A 112 -12.42 13.18 -2.62
C ILE A 112 -11.55 14.34 -3.08
N SER A 113 -11.29 15.31 -2.18
CA SER A 113 -10.33 16.39 -2.38
C SER A 113 -9.05 16.08 -1.60
N VAL A 114 -7.94 15.94 -2.29
CA VAL A 114 -6.64 15.67 -1.68
C VAL A 114 -5.75 16.89 -1.78
N SER A 115 -5.28 17.37 -0.62
CA SER A 115 -4.35 18.49 -0.49
C SER A 115 -3.00 17.97 0.04
N LYS A 116 -1.91 18.15 -0.71
CA LYS A 116 -0.54 17.80 -0.31
C LYS A 116 0.46 18.73 -0.99
N PHE A 117 1.52 19.10 -0.27
CA PHE A 117 2.64 19.88 -0.83
C PHE A 117 2.22 21.21 -1.49
N GLY A 118 1.14 21.83 -0.99
CA GLY A 118 0.57 23.05 -1.58
C GLY A 118 -0.20 22.83 -2.89
N MET A 119 -0.45 21.60 -3.28
CA MET A 119 -1.27 21.22 -4.43
C MET A 119 -2.60 20.63 -3.96
N GLU A 120 -3.66 20.86 -4.75
CA GLU A 120 -4.98 20.28 -4.51
C GLU A 120 -5.48 19.52 -5.74
N LYS A 121 -6.10 18.38 -5.56
CA LYS A 121 -6.70 17.57 -6.62
C LYS A 121 -7.97 16.89 -6.15
N LYS A 122 -9.03 17.04 -6.95
CA LYS A 122 -10.28 16.28 -6.77
C LYS A 122 -10.26 15.05 -7.65
N LEU A 123 -10.69 13.94 -7.12
CA LEU A 123 -10.74 12.66 -7.84
C LEU A 123 -11.83 11.74 -7.31
N ASN A 124 -12.23 10.79 -8.15
CA ASN A 124 -13.10 9.67 -7.79
C ASN A 124 -12.26 8.37 -7.80
N PRO A 125 -12.11 7.67 -6.66
CA PRO A 125 -11.33 6.43 -6.59
C PRO A 125 -11.76 5.39 -7.63
N ALA A 126 -13.07 5.22 -7.88
CA ALA A 126 -13.57 4.25 -8.85
C ALA A 126 -13.09 4.49 -10.31
N GLU A 127 -12.59 5.70 -10.61
CA GLU A 127 -12.10 6.10 -11.94
C GLU A 127 -10.59 6.37 -11.94
N SER A 128 -9.93 6.16 -10.80
CA SER A 128 -8.53 6.50 -10.59
C SER A 128 -7.64 5.27 -10.74
N LYS A 129 -6.36 5.53 -11.04
CA LYS A 129 -5.31 4.51 -11.11
C LYS A 129 -4.51 4.49 -9.82
N LEU A 130 -3.93 3.34 -9.49
CA LEU A 130 -2.99 3.21 -8.39
C LEU A 130 -1.71 4.06 -8.62
N PRO A 131 -0.97 4.45 -7.55
CA PRO A 131 0.23 5.28 -7.66
C PRO A 131 1.25 4.76 -8.68
N THR A 132 1.47 3.45 -8.70
CA THR A 132 2.42 2.78 -9.60
C THR A 132 1.90 2.59 -11.03
N GLU A 133 0.64 2.88 -11.29
CA GLU A 133 0.01 2.80 -12.62
C GLU A 133 -0.08 4.17 -13.31
N LEU A 134 0.32 5.23 -12.60
CA LEU A 134 0.30 6.58 -13.16
C LEU A 134 1.27 6.70 -14.35
N PRO A 135 0.89 7.45 -15.42
CA PRO A 135 1.67 7.52 -16.65
C PRO A 135 3.12 7.95 -16.44
N GLN A 136 3.35 9.01 -15.66
CA GLN A 136 4.68 9.53 -15.43
C GLN A 136 5.54 8.60 -14.57
N TYR A 137 4.94 7.91 -13.59
CA TYR A 137 5.64 6.87 -12.83
C TYR A 137 6.14 5.76 -13.76
N GLN A 138 5.29 5.26 -14.65
CA GLN A 138 5.64 4.19 -15.59
C GLN A 138 6.72 4.63 -16.57
N GLU A 139 6.67 5.87 -17.05
CA GLU A 139 7.68 6.44 -17.94
C GLU A 139 9.04 6.53 -17.23
N ILE A 140 9.10 7.09 -16.02
CA ILE A 140 10.33 7.17 -15.22
C ILE A 140 10.89 5.78 -14.94
N ARG A 141 10.04 4.85 -14.52
CA ARG A 141 10.42 3.46 -14.24
C ARG A 141 11.03 2.78 -15.47
N ASN A 142 10.44 2.96 -16.65
CA ASN A 142 10.96 2.37 -17.90
C ASN A 142 12.33 2.96 -18.27
N ILE A 143 12.52 4.28 -18.16
CA ILE A 143 13.81 4.95 -18.39
C ILE A 143 14.89 4.37 -17.47
N LEU A 144 14.57 4.17 -16.20
CA LEU A 144 15.50 3.61 -15.22
C LEU A 144 15.77 2.13 -15.49
N ALA A 145 14.75 1.34 -15.84
CA ALA A 145 14.89 -0.07 -16.16
C ALA A 145 15.83 -0.30 -17.37
N GLU A 146 15.64 0.46 -18.46
CA GLU A 146 16.50 0.37 -19.65
C GLU A 146 17.99 0.67 -19.37
N ARG A 147 18.26 1.51 -18.37
CA ARG A 147 19.64 1.90 -18.02
C ARG A 147 20.33 0.94 -17.06
N TYR A 148 19.56 0.30 -16.19
CA TYR A 148 20.08 -0.47 -15.05
C TYR A 148 19.68 -1.95 -15.07
N ASP A 149 19.20 -2.48 -16.20
CA ASP A 149 18.88 -3.90 -16.40
C ASP A 149 20.07 -4.83 -16.09
N GLN A 150 21.30 -4.35 -16.37
CA GLN A 150 22.55 -5.08 -16.13
C GLN A 150 23.11 -4.90 -14.69
N ASN A 151 22.47 -4.07 -13.86
CA ASN A 151 22.87 -3.84 -12.47
C ASN A 151 21.67 -4.02 -11.52
N PRO A 152 21.32 -5.26 -11.17
CA PRO A 152 20.11 -5.57 -10.42
C PRO A 152 20.06 -4.88 -9.05
N THR A 153 21.17 -4.74 -8.36
CA THR A 153 21.21 -4.09 -7.04
C THR A 153 20.84 -2.62 -7.10
N VAL A 154 21.39 -1.87 -8.05
CA VAL A 154 21.04 -0.45 -8.25
C VAL A 154 19.60 -0.32 -8.74
N TRP A 155 19.16 -1.21 -9.62
CA TRP A 155 17.79 -1.24 -10.12
C TRP A 155 16.78 -1.47 -9.00
N GLU A 156 17.00 -2.44 -8.12
CA GLU A 156 16.12 -2.71 -6.97
C GLU A 156 15.99 -1.48 -6.06
N MET A 157 17.13 -0.82 -5.73
CA MET A 157 17.10 0.40 -4.92
C MET A 157 16.34 1.54 -5.60
N LEU A 158 16.60 1.79 -6.89
CA LEU A 158 15.88 2.82 -7.65
C LEU A 158 14.39 2.55 -7.68
N GLN A 159 13.98 1.30 -7.89
CA GLN A 159 12.59 0.89 -7.95
C GLN A 159 11.90 1.03 -6.58
N GLU A 160 12.57 0.65 -5.51
CA GLU A 160 12.06 0.77 -4.14
C GLU A 160 11.81 2.24 -3.77
N VAL A 161 12.83 3.09 -3.94
CA VAL A 161 12.75 4.52 -3.63
C VAL A 161 11.69 5.21 -4.49
N LEU A 162 11.66 4.95 -5.81
CA LEU A 162 10.68 5.53 -6.72
C LEU A 162 9.25 5.13 -6.34
N SER A 163 9.02 3.85 -6.03
CA SER A 163 7.69 3.34 -5.65
C SER A 163 7.20 3.95 -4.35
N LYS A 164 8.07 4.02 -3.35
CA LYS A 164 7.81 4.61 -2.04
C LYS A 164 7.42 6.10 -2.18
N HIS A 165 8.19 6.86 -2.96
CA HIS A 165 7.92 8.28 -3.20
C HIS A 165 6.64 8.49 -4.02
N ALA A 166 6.34 7.64 -4.99
CA ALA A 166 5.10 7.70 -5.75
C ALA A 166 3.87 7.50 -4.86
N ILE A 167 3.93 6.56 -3.90
CA ILE A 167 2.85 6.36 -2.94
C ILE A 167 2.68 7.60 -2.07
N ILE A 168 3.75 8.16 -1.48
CA ILE A 168 3.67 9.35 -0.61
C ILE A 168 3.11 10.55 -1.36
N ALA A 169 3.56 10.77 -2.61
CA ALA A 169 3.16 11.91 -3.43
C ALA A 169 1.72 11.77 -3.98
N TYR A 170 1.19 10.55 -4.05
CA TYR A 170 -0.11 10.30 -4.65
C TYR A 170 -1.23 11.18 -4.06
N PRO A 171 -2.12 11.76 -4.89
CA PRO A 171 -2.35 11.53 -6.32
C PRO A 171 -1.57 12.46 -7.25
N PHE A 172 -0.49 13.07 -6.80
CA PHE A 172 0.30 14.03 -7.58
C PHE A 172 1.49 13.33 -8.22
N GLU A 173 1.71 13.59 -9.51
CA GLU A 173 2.88 13.17 -10.26
C GLU A 173 4.02 14.22 -10.15
N TRP A 174 5.09 14.04 -10.90
CA TRP A 174 6.25 14.90 -10.91
C TRP A 174 6.08 16.18 -11.76
N THR A 175 4.90 16.45 -12.28
CA THR A 175 4.64 17.68 -13.04
C THR A 175 5.03 18.93 -12.23
N PRO A 176 5.65 19.95 -12.86
CA PRO A 176 5.85 20.11 -14.31
C PRO A 176 7.16 19.53 -14.87
N PHE A 177 7.89 18.70 -14.13
CA PHE A 177 9.19 18.17 -14.53
C PHE A 177 9.04 17.06 -15.60
N HIS A 178 10.04 16.97 -16.50
CA HIS A 178 10.10 15.89 -17.47
C HIS A 178 10.59 14.59 -16.83
N SER A 179 10.04 13.48 -17.26
CA SER A 179 10.34 12.14 -16.70
C SER A 179 11.84 11.79 -16.80
N VAL A 180 12.53 12.24 -17.85
CA VAL A 180 13.99 12.04 -18.02
C VAL A 180 14.79 12.76 -16.94
N ASP A 181 14.42 14.01 -16.60
CA ASP A 181 15.11 14.80 -15.58
C ASP A 181 14.86 14.19 -14.19
N VAL A 182 13.63 13.75 -13.93
CA VAL A 182 13.29 13.05 -12.69
C VAL A 182 14.07 11.73 -12.56
N ALA A 183 14.14 10.92 -13.63
CA ALA A 183 14.91 9.68 -13.65
C ALA A 183 16.40 9.94 -13.36
N ASN A 184 16.99 10.96 -14.01
CA ASN A 184 18.40 11.34 -13.78
C ASN A 184 18.65 11.75 -12.33
N THR A 185 17.72 12.50 -11.73
CA THR A 185 17.84 12.95 -10.35
C THR A 185 17.70 11.79 -9.36
N TYR A 186 16.84 10.79 -9.64
CA TYR A 186 16.77 9.58 -8.82
C TYR A 186 18.08 8.78 -8.86
N VAL A 187 18.74 8.69 -10.02
CA VAL A 187 20.07 8.05 -10.12
C VAL A 187 21.09 8.78 -9.26
N GLN A 188 21.12 10.11 -9.32
CA GLN A 188 22.01 10.92 -8.48
C GLN A 188 21.72 10.73 -7.00
N TYR A 189 20.45 10.74 -6.60
CA TYR A 189 20.02 10.51 -5.23
C TYR A 189 20.50 9.15 -4.69
N VAL A 190 20.34 8.08 -5.47
CA VAL A 190 20.83 6.74 -5.08
C VAL A 190 22.36 6.71 -5.03
N ASN A 191 23.07 7.39 -5.95
CA ASN A 191 24.52 7.52 -5.90
C ASN A 191 25.00 8.28 -4.65
N GLU A 192 24.28 9.32 -4.20
CA GLU A 192 24.56 9.99 -2.92
C GLU A 192 24.49 9.00 -1.73
N MET A 193 23.54 8.07 -1.73
CA MET A 193 23.44 7.02 -0.69
C MET A 193 24.67 6.10 -0.66
N PHE A 194 25.34 5.90 -1.80
CA PHE A 194 26.60 5.16 -1.90
C PHE A 194 27.84 6.03 -1.64
N GLY A 195 27.67 7.29 -1.19
CA GLY A 195 28.78 8.18 -0.87
C GLY A 195 29.43 8.87 -2.07
N GLN A 196 28.77 8.85 -3.23
CA GLN A 196 29.19 9.60 -4.40
C GLN A 196 28.52 10.97 -4.39
N PHE A 197 29.14 11.94 -3.73
CA PHE A 197 28.58 13.29 -3.60
C PHE A 197 28.86 14.12 -4.84
N GLU A 198 27.81 14.44 -5.59
CA GLU A 198 27.78 15.58 -6.50
C GLU A 198 26.70 16.55 -5.97
N GLU A 199 27.11 17.79 -5.70
CA GLU A 199 26.20 18.82 -5.15
C GLU A 199 25.21 19.27 -6.24
N HIS A 200 24.01 18.70 -6.23
CA HIS A 200 22.94 19.06 -7.17
C HIS A 200 21.75 19.67 -6.40
N ASP A 201 21.76 21.00 -6.28
CA ASP A 201 20.65 21.75 -5.71
C ASP A 201 19.60 22.07 -6.79
N CYS A 202 18.73 21.10 -7.11
CA CYS A 202 17.61 21.32 -8.00
C CYS A 202 16.27 21.03 -7.29
N ASP A 203 15.18 21.59 -7.80
CA ASP A 203 13.87 21.43 -7.18
C ASP A 203 13.39 19.98 -7.16
N ILE A 204 13.78 19.15 -8.14
CA ILE A 204 13.49 17.71 -8.14
C ILE A 204 14.21 17.04 -6.97
N MET A 205 15.49 17.32 -6.73
CA MET A 205 16.25 16.75 -5.63
C MET A 205 15.68 17.16 -4.27
N LYS A 206 15.28 18.44 -4.11
CA LYS A 206 14.59 18.90 -2.90
C LYS A 206 13.30 18.14 -2.65
N ARG A 207 12.53 17.90 -3.70
CA ARG A 207 11.28 17.11 -3.60
C ARG A 207 11.55 15.65 -3.28
N ILE A 208 12.57 15.02 -3.86
CA ILE A 208 12.99 13.66 -3.53
C ILE A 208 13.35 13.56 -2.04
N LYS A 209 14.22 14.45 -1.54
CA LYS A 209 14.63 14.48 -0.13
C LYS A 209 13.47 14.71 0.84
N LEU A 210 12.51 15.56 0.45
CA LEU A 210 11.27 15.76 1.21
C LEU A 210 10.43 14.48 1.29
N LEU A 211 10.24 13.80 0.16
CA LEU A 211 9.46 12.55 0.12
C LEU A 211 10.15 11.43 0.90
N ASP A 212 11.48 11.37 0.84
CA ASP A 212 12.25 10.40 1.61
C ASP A 212 12.13 10.65 3.12
N HIS A 213 12.25 11.89 3.57
CA HIS A 213 12.03 12.26 4.97
C HIS A 213 10.61 11.89 5.45
N LEU A 214 9.58 12.13 4.62
CA LEU A 214 8.20 11.74 4.92
C LEU A 214 7.97 10.22 4.88
N SER A 215 8.92 9.47 4.38
CA SER A 215 8.85 8.00 4.37
C SER A 215 9.32 7.37 5.68
N GLU A 216 10.04 8.13 6.51
CA GLU A 216 10.45 7.75 7.84
C GLU A 216 9.28 7.99 8.79
N LEU A 217 8.47 6.94 9.01
CA LEU A 217 7.34 6.97 9.95
C LEU A 217 7.88 7.00 11.38
N GLN A 218 8.12 8.20 11.92
CA GLN A 218 8.53 8.42 13.31
C GLN A 218 7.34 8.61 14.23
#